data_8d9d0f7ed266fce43bc54eb9d3d67d62
#
_entry.id   8d9d0f7ed266fce43bc54eb9d3d67d62
#
_cell.length_a   1.000
_cell.length_b   1.000
_cell.length_c   1.000
_cell.angle_alpha   90.00
_cell.angle_beta   90.00
_cell.angle_gamma   90.00
#
_symmetry.space_group_name_H-M   'P 1'
#
loop_
_entity.id
_entity.type
_entity.pdbx_description
1 polymer ?
#
loop_
_entity_poly.entity_id
_entity_poly.type
_entity_poly.pdbx_seq_one_letter_code
_entity_poly.pdbx_strand_id
1 'polypeptide(L)'
;ITMNSLLLISLFGIVAATSDQLLSVNVVIRHGDRAATSGWATPESPTILFRGPGELTDAGIDNAFAQGKDFKDRYVQTGFIDKRFLPTEVYARSSSVNRCLMSAASFTNALFKKSPKDHAVVPPIYTKDVDSDGLLVPLLTCQDGWEDVVARFNLSSTVDVQKTALVAMMMTQWPAACSTVNPGLIDAIVSELPNKKINMPANYKACAEGPAKEFMYKYIELLAGAGDHYNEKRIKRVAGLLTTELLANFAAVSNCATTPCPGQPKLRIYYTHDVNVLALSHIFGVLDRFNGVTPAFSSALVFETRRNANGTYVKIFQKNGQKADFVDTNNCASDCSLATVTAGTSPLAITSQIPCA
;
A
#
# COMPACT_ATOMS: atom_id res chain seq x y z
N ILE A 1 31.66 -52.61 53.99
CA ILE A 1 31.75 -51.18 53.60
C ILE A 1 31.01 -51.04 52.29
N THR A 2 29.75 -50.57 52.33
CA THR A 2 28.89 -50.33 51.19
C THR A 2 28.97 -48.86 50.80
N MET A 3 29.47 -48.59 49.63
CA MET A 3 29.49 -47.26 49.03
C MET A 3 28.15 -47.03 48.23
N ASN A 4 27.33 -46.13 48.75
CA ASN A 4 26.13 -45.63 48.02
C ASN A 4 26.57 -44.58 46.99
N SER A 5 26.40 -44.88 45.69
CA SER A 5 26.57 -43.90 44.61
C SER A 5 25.26 -43.15 44.43
N LEU A 6 25.22 -41.89 44.84
CA LEU A 6 24.16 -40.94 44.50
C LEU A 6 24.32 -40.55 43.04
N LEU A 7 23.34 -40.94 42.19
CA LEU A 7 23.21 -40.49 40.83
C LEU A 7 22.54 -39.10 40.84
N LEU A 8 23.32 -38.02 40.62
CA LEU A 8 22.78 -36.69 40.38
C LEU A 8 22.28 -36.64 38.94
N ILE A 9 20.96 -36.74 38.74
CA ILE A 9 20.34 -36.44 37.48
C ILE A 9 20.20 -34.90 37.37
N SER A 10 21.11 -34.28 36.64
CA SER A 10 20.98 -32.88 36.26
C SER A 10 19.90 -32.77 35.17
N LEU A 11 18.71 -32.31 35.54
CA LEU A 11 17.70 -31.85 34.55
C LEU A 11 18.25 -30.57 33.88
N PHE A 12 18.92 -30.72 32.75
CA PHE A 12 19.08 -29.62 31.81
C PHE A 12 17.74 -29.40 31.16
N GLY A 13 16.97 -28.45 31.65
CA GLY A 13 15.83 -27.89 30.95
C GLY A 13 16.35 -27.24 29.68
N ILE A 14 16.16 -27.91 28.56
CA ILE A 14 16.32 -27.29 27.23
C ILE A 14 15.25 -26.21 27.16
N VAL A 15 15.60 -24.96 27.49
CA VAL A 15 14.84 -23.80 27.11
C VAL A 15 15.00 -23.72 25.58
N ALA A 16 14.09 -24.32 24.87
CA ALA A 16 13.99 -24.10 23.43
C ALA A 16 13.74 -22.60 23.25
N ALA A 17 14.78 -21.87 22.85
CA ALA A 17 14.64 -20.50 22.42
C ALA A 17 13.60 -20.56 21.29
N THR A 18 12.38 -20.07 21.54
CA THR A 18 11.35 -19.98 20.51
C THR A 18 11.84 -18.98 19.50
N SER A 19 12.35 -19.51 18.38
CA SER A 19 12.86 -18.69 17.28
C SER A 19 11.75 -17.77 16.78
N ASP A 20 12.10 -16.55 16.42
CA ASP A 20 11.19 -15.60 15.80
C ASP A 20 10.63 -16.17 14.50
N GLN A 21 9.36 -16.57 14.50
CA GLN A 21 8.70 -17.30 13.43
C GLN A 21 7.78 -16.40 12.62
N LEU A 22 8.00 -16.32 11.30
CA LEU A 22 7.08 -15.69 10.36
C LEU A 22 5.86 -16.58 10.15
N LEU A 23 4.66 -16.05 10.43
CA LEU A 23 3.38 -16.77 10.29
C LEU A 23 2.68 -16.43 8.97
N SER A 24 2.56 -15.14 8.67
CA SER A 24 1.96 -14.65 7.42
C SER A 24 2.49 -13.27 7.04
N VAL A 25 2.29 -12.93 5.77
CA VAL A 25 2.62 -11.63 5.20
C VAL A 25 1.40 -11.07 4.49
N ASN A 26 1.02 -9.85 4.82
CA ASN A 26 0.01 -9.07 4.08
C ASN A 26 0.70 -7.87 3.45
N VAL A 27 0.46 -7.65 2.16
CA VAL A 27 1.11 -6.57 1.40
C VAL A 27 0.05 -5.73 0.73
N VAL A 28 0.07 -4.43 0.99
CA VAL A 28 -0.80 -3.45 0.32
C VAL A 28 0.08 -2.58 -0.56
N ILE A 29 -0.19 -2.57 -1.87
CA ILE A 29 0.70 -1.98 -2.89
C ILE A 29 -0.06 -0.98 -3.73
N ARG A 30 0.50 0.22 -3.91
CA ARG A 30 0.09 1.16 -4.95
C ARG A 30 0.47 0.61 -6.32
N HIS A 31 -0.40 0.79 -7.33
CA HIS A 31 -0.07 0.45 -8.72
C HIS A 31 1.26 1.10 -9.19
N GLY A 32 1.84 0.58 -10.26
CA GLY A 32 3.06 1.10 -10.89
C GLY A 32 2.86 2.45 -11.60
N ASP A 33 3.92 2.95 -12.23
CA ASP A 33 3.90 4.21 -12.99
C ASP A 33 2.80 4.19 -14.05
N ARG A 34 2.08 5.30 -14.15
CA ARG A 34 0.95 5.48 -15.06
C ARG A 34 1.05 6.79 -15.82
N ALA A 35 0.36 6.86 -16.95
CA ALA A 35 0.06 8.13 -17.59
C ALA A 35 -0.84 8.98 -16.68
N ALA A 36 -0.85 10.30 -16.88
CA ALA A 36 -1.77 11.18 -16.17
C ALA A 36 -3.23 10.75 -16.40
N THR A 37 -4.08 10.99 -15.41
CA THR A 37 -5.52 10.71 -15.52
C THR A 37 -6.24 11.79 -16.34
N SER A 38 -5.65 12.99 -16.40
CA SER A 38 -6.16 14.12 -17.18
C SER A 38 -5.01 15.02 -17.62
N GLY A 39 -5.12 15.50 -18.88
CA GLY A 39 -4.10 16.33 -19.50
C GLY A 39 -2.81 15.58 -19.83
N TRP A 40 -1.89 16.30 -20.46
CA TRP A 40 -0.58 15.81 -20.88
C TRP A 40 0.46 16.89 -20.60
N ALA A 41 1.63 16.50 -20.11
CA ALA A 41 2.70 17.45 -19.81
C ALA A 41 3.31 18.05 -21.08
N THR A 42 3.34 17.30 -22.17
CA THR A 42 3.86 17.74 -23.48
C THR A 42 3.00 17.21 -24.63
N PRO A 43 3.10 17.83 -25.84
CA PRO A 43 2.40 17.35 -27.03
C PRO A 43 2.78 15.92 -27.44
N GLU A 44 3.99 15.46 -27.11
CA GLU A 44 4.51 14.13 -27.43
C GLU A 44 4.04 13.05 -26.44
N SER A 45 3.60 13.46 -25.24
CA SER A 45 3.18 12.55 -24.18
C SER A 45 2.16 11.50 -24.63
N PRO A 46 1.10 11.83 -25.41
CA PRO A 46 0.13 10.83 -25.88
C PRO A 46 0.75 9.72 -26.73
N THR A 47 1.75 10.07 -27.54
CA THR A 47 2.45 9.09 -28.39
C THR A 47 3.36 8.18 -27.58
N ILE A 48 4.04 8.73 -26.59
CA ILE A 48 4.95 8.00 -25.72
C ILE A 48 4.17 7.10 -24.75
N LEU A 49 3.06 7.61 -24.23
CA LEU A 49 2.17 6.96 -23.27
C LEU A 49 0.93 6.36 -23.97
N PHE A 50 1.16 5.62 -25.02
CA PHE A 50 0.21 5.15 -26.03
C PHE A 50 -0.99 4.36 -25.51
N ARG A 51 -0.93 3.83 -24.25
CA ARG A 51 -2.07 3.12 -23.64
C ARG A 51 -3.20 4.06 -23.22
N GLY A 52 -2.91 5.36 -23.12
CA GLY A 52 -3.91 6.37 -22.82
C GLY A 52 -3.89 6.87 -21.36
N PRO A 53 -4.80 7.81 -21.05
CA PRO A 53 -4.86 8.44 -19.74
C PRO A 53 -5.11 7.44 -18.61
N GLY A 54 -4.37 7.57 -17.53
CA GLY A 54 -4.49 6.75 -16.34
C GLY A 54 -4.00 5.31 -16.46
N GLU A 55 -3.55 4.88 -17.65
CA GLU A 55 -3.08 3.52 -17.89
C GLU A 55 -1.62 3.33 -17.47
N LEU A 56 -1.28 2.08 -17.12
CA LEU A 56 0.07 1.71 -16.70
C LEU A 56 1.06 1.90 -17.83
N THR A 57 2.21 2.50 -17.54
CA THR A 57 3.30 2.66 -18.53
C THR A 57 4.16 1.39 -18.63
N ASP A 58 5.06 1.33 -19.63
CA ASP A 58 6.06 0.27 -19.71
C ASP A 58 6.96 0.28 -18.46
N ALA A 59 7.37 1.47 -18.00
CA ALA A 59 8.12 1.62 -16.76
C ALA A 59 7.34 1.09 -15.55
N GLY A 60 6.02 1.29 -15.52
CA GLY A 60 5.15 0.76 -14.48
C GLY A 60 5.11 -0.77 -14.46
N ILE A 61 5.08 -1.41 -15.65
CA ILE A 61 5.17 -2.87 -15.79
C ILE A 61 6.53 -3.37 -15.26
N ASP A 62 7.62 -2.74 -15.72
CA ASP A 62 8.99 -3.13 -15.33
C ASP A 62 9.23 -2.96 -13.83
N ASN A 63 8.77 -1.86 -13.25
CA ASN A 63 8.90 -1.58 -11.83
C ASN A 63 8.10 -2.57 -10.97
N ALA A 64 6.88 -2.92 -11.37
CA ALA A 64 6.09 -3.93 -10.68
C ALA A 64 6.74 -5.32 -10.78
N PHE A 65 7.33 -5.66 -11.94
CA PHE A 65 8.09 -6.89 -12.13
C PHE A 65 9.34 -6.93 -11.25
N ALA A 66 10.12 -5.84 -11.22
CA ALA A 66 11.30 -5.75 -10.37
C ALA A 66 10.95 -5.85 -8.89
N GLN A 67 9.86 -5.20 -8.46
CA GLN A 67 9.34 -5.32 -7.10
C GLN A 67 8.97 -6.79 -6.77
N GLY A 68 8.34 -7.50 -7.70
CA GLY A 68 8.03 -8.92 -7.52
C GLY A 68 9.28 -9.78 -7.29
N LYS A 69 10.43 -9.42 -7.91
CA LYS A 69 11.72 -10.08 -7.63
C LYS A 69 12.20 -9.81 -6.20
N ASP A 70 12.12 -8.57 -5.71
CA ASP A 70 12.52 -8.23 -4.34
C ASP A 70 11.72 -9.06 -3.31
N PHE A 71 10.41 -9.21 -3.56
CA PHE A 71 9.55 -10.05 -2.71
C PHE A 71 9.84 -11.54 -2.87
N LYS A 72 10.21 -11.99 -4.06
CA LYS A 72 10.69 -13.35 -4.29
C LYS A 72 11.92 -13.66 -3.45
N ASP A 73 12.91 -12.77 -3.48
CA ASP A 73 14.14 -12.95 -2.72
C ASP A 73 13.87 -13.00 -1.22
N ARG A 74 12.93 -12.18 -0.73
CA ARG A 74 12.57 -12.11 0.68
C ARG A 74 11.73 -13.28 1.17
N TYR A 75 10.79 -13.81 0.38
CA TYR A 75 9.79 -14.77 0.87
C TYR A 75 9.79 -16.12 0.14
N VAL A 76 10.18 -16.17 -1.13
CA VAL A 76 10.22 -17.43 -1.89
C VAL A 76 11.57 -18.09 -1.80
N GLN A 77 12.67 -17.33 -1.96
CA GLN A 77 14.04 -17.87 -1.87
C GLN A 77 14.38 -18.34 -0.43
N THR A 78 13.78 -17.71 0.58
CA THR A 78 13.92 -18.11 1.98
C THR A 78 13.13 -19.37 2.33
N GLY A 79 12.29 -19.89 1.41
CA GLY A 79 11.46 -21.06 1.63
C GLY A 79 10.16 -20.81 2.41
N PHE A 80 9.84 -19.57 2.74
CA PHE A 80 8.56 -19.26 3.39
C PHE A 80 7.38 -19.54 2.47
N ILE A 81 7.46 -19.14 1.20
CA ILE A 81 6.49 -19.47 0.13
C ILE A 81 7.10 -20.52 -0.80
N ASP A 82 6.30 -21.53 -1.16
CA ASP A 82 6.73 -22.56 -2.12
C ASP A 82 6.98 -21.93 -3.50
N LYS A 83 8.15 -22.23 -4.08
CA LYS A 83 8.56 -21.71 -5.40
C LYS A 83 7.69 -22.18 -6.57
N ARG A 84 6.85 -23.21 -6.37
CA ARG A 84 5.97 -23.79 -7.40
C ARG A 84 4.67 -23.01 -7.56
N PHE A 85 4.36 -22.06 -6.70
CA PHE A 85 3.06 -21.42 -6.53
C PHE A 85 1.99 -22.44 -6.09
N LEU A 86 1.66 -22.40 -4.83
CA LEU A 86 0.53 -23.16 -4.27
C LEU A 86 -0.63 -22.19 -4.01
N PRO A 87 -1.81 -22.39 -4.61
CA PRO A 87 -2.98 -21.52 -4.42
C PRO A 87 -3.42 -21.42 -2.95
N THR A 88 -3.06 -22.43 -2.13
CA THR A 88 -3.34 -22.43 -0.69
C THR A 88 -2.41 -21.52 0.12
N GLU A 89 -1.26 -21.11 -0.46
CA GLU A 89 -0.27 -20.27 0.21
C GLU A 89 -0.37 -18.80 -0.19
N VAL A 90 -0.90 -18.49 -1.38
CA VAL A 90 -0.88 -17.15 -1.94
C VAL A 90 -2.25 -16.72 -2.41
N TYR A 91 -2.70 -15.60 -1.90
CA TYR A 91 -3.91 -14.90 -2.33
C TYR A 91 -3.54 -13.53 -2.88
N ALA A 92 -3.94 -13.23 -4.12
CA ALA A 92 -3.72 -11.94 -4.74
C ALA A 92 -5.06 -11.30 -5.12
N ARG A 93 -5.29 -10.06 -4.69
CA ARG A 93 -6.45 -9.26 -5.01
C ARG A 93 -6.04 -7.89 -5.52
N SER A 94 -6.75 -7.38 -6.51
CA SER A 94 -6.55 -6.06 -7.08
C SER A 94 -7.88 -5.31 -7.20
N SER A 95 -7.84 -3.98 -7.12
CA SER A 95 -8.94 -3.20 -7.70
C SER A 95 -9.06 -3.53 -9.18
N SER A 96 -10.27 -3.40 -9.76
CA SER A 96 -10.53 -3.73 -11.17
C SER A 96 -9.98 -2.70 -12.16
N VAL A 97 -9.33 -1.65 -11.67
CA VAL A 97 -8.71 -0.63 -12.54
C VAL A 97 -7.50 -1.23 -13.26
N ASN A 98 -7.43 -1.09 -14.58
CA ASN A 98 -6.42 -1.72 -15.45
C ASN A 98 -4.99 -1.61 -14.91
N ARG A 99 -4.57 -0.41 -14.51
CA ARG A 99 -3.22 -0.21 -13.97
C ARG A 99 -2.92 -1.04 -12.73
N CYS A 100 -3.91 -1.29 -11.87
CA CYS A 100 -3.74 -2.14 -10.69
C CYS A 100 -3.66 -3.61 -11.07
N LEU A 101 -4.56 -4.09 -11.95
CA LEU A 101 -4.55 -5.47 -12.45
C LEU A 101 -3.25 -5.80 -13.19
N MET A 102 -2.79 -4.91 -14.07
CA MET A 102 -1.52 -5.08 -14.81
C MET A 102 -0.31 -5.08 -13.87
N SER A 103 -0.30 -4.22 -12.86
CA SER A 103 0.77 -4.20 -11.85
C SER A 103 0.78 -5.49 -11.04
N ALA A 104 -0.39 -5.97 -10.60
CA ALA A 104 -0.52 -7.23 -9.87
C ALA A 104 -0.06 -8.43 -10.70
N ALA A 105 -0.42 -8.47 -11.98
CA ALA A 105 -0.01 -9.53 -12.91
C ALA A 105 1.51 -9.53 -13.12
N SER A 106 2.11 -8.36 -13.31
CA SER A 106 3.56 -8.22 -13.49
C SER A 106 4.34 -8.66 -12.25
N PHE A 107 3.92 -8.21 -11.09
CA PHE A 107 4.50 -8.57 -9.79
C PHE A 107 4.41 -10.07 -9.51
N THR A 108 3.21 -10.65 -9.62
CA THR A 108 2.99 -12.08 -9.31
C THR A 108 3.71 -12.99 -10.30
N ASN A 109 3.81 -12.59 -11.57
CA ASN A 109 4.65 -13.29 -12.55
C ASN A 109 6.12 -13.33 -12.10
N ALA A 110 6.67 -12.19 -11.69
CA ALA A 110 8.06 -12.11 -11.23
C ALA A 110 8.31 -12.93 -9.96
N LEU A 111 7.34 -12.93 -9.04
CA LEU A 111 7.42 -13.66 -7.78
C LEU A 111 7.68 -15.16 -7.99
N PHE A 112 7.09 -15.77 -9.02
CA PHE A 112 7.18 -17.22 -9.29
C PHE A 112 7.98 -17.59 -10.53
N LYS A 113 8.40 -16.63 -11.36
CA LYS A 113 9.18 -16.92 -12.57
C LYS A 113 10.53 -17.54 -12.20
N LYS A 114 10.80 -18.73 -12.70
CA LYS A 114 12.03 -19.48 -12.42
C LYS A 114 13.17 -19.11 -13.37
N SER A 115 12.88 -19.05 -14.67
CA SER A 115 13.83 -18.82 -15.74
C SER A 115 13.15 -18.08 -16.90
N PRO A 116 13.87 -17.32 -17.73
CA PRO A 116 13.32 -16.73 -18.95
C PRO A 116 12.67 -17.74 -19.90
N LYS A 117 13.12 -19.01 -19.84
CA LYS A 117 12.65 -20.10 -20.71
C LYS A 117 11.44 -20.86 -20.15
N ASP A 118 11.11 -20.68 -18.86
CA ASP A 118 9.98 -21.36 -18.25
C ASP A 118 8.66 -20.68 -18.64
N HIS A 119 7.60 -21.49 -18.72
CA HIS A 119 6.26 -20.98 -18.83
C HIS A 119 5.98 -20.04 -17.64
N ALA A 120 5.31 -18.92 -17.91
CA ALA A 120 4.89 -18.01 -16.85
C ALA A 120 3.88 -18.73 -15.94
N VAL A 121 4.16 -18.74 -14.64
CA VAL A 121 3.14 -19.04 -13.66
C VAL A 121 2.28 -17.80 -13.52
N VAL A 122 0.99 -17.92 -13.75
CA VAL A 122 0.02 -16.83 -13.66
C VAL A 122 -0.90 -17.09 -12.46
N PRO A 123 -0.55 -16.60 -11.26
CA PRO A 123 -1.43 -16.68 -10.11
C PRO A 123 -2.76 -16.00 -10.40
N PRO A 124 -3.90 -16.56 -9.97
CA PRO A 124 -5.18 -15.88 -10.11
C PRO A 124 -5.18 -14.57 -9.32
N ILE A 125 -5.70 -13.50 -9.95
CA ILE A 125 -5.89 -12.20 -9.32
C ILE A 125 -7.40 -11.99 -9.18
N TYR A 126 -7.86 -11.94 -7.95
CA TYR A 126 -9.26 -11.69 -7.64
C TYR A 126 -9.55 -10.19 -7.72
N THR A 127 -10.76 -9.83 -8.15
CA THR A 127 -11.21 -8.45 -8.23
C THR A 127 -12.72 -8.34 -8.03
N LYS A 128 -13.21 -7.13 -7.83
CA LYS A 128 -14.64 -6.74 -7.90
C LYS A 128 -14.78 -5.53 -8.78
N ASP A 129 -15.97 -5.29 -9.31
CA ASP A 129 -16.27 -4.08 -10.04
C ASP A 129 -15.95 -2.83 -9.21
N VAL A 130 -15.44 -1.80 -9.87
CA VAL A 130 -15.02 -0.55 -9.24
C VAL A 130 -16.12 0.07 -8.38
N ASP A 131 -17.37 0.00 -8.84
CA ASP A 131 -18.52 0.60 -8.15
C ASP A 131 -18.95 -0.19 -6.89
N SER A 132 -18.49 -1.43 -6.73
CA SER A 132 -18.82 -2.31 -5.61
C SER A 132 -17.63 -2.69 -4.74
N ASP A 133 -16.42 -2.28 -5.12
CA ASP A 133 -15.19 -2.63 -4.40
C ASP A 133 -14.82 -1.62 -3.31
N GLY A 134 -15.60 -1.58 -2.25
CA GLY A 134 -15.28 -0.73 -1.09
C GLY A 134 -14.01 -1.13 -0.33
N LEU A 135 -13.37 -2.25 -0.68
CA LEU A 135 -12.12 -2.68 -0.05
C LEU A 135 -10.91 -1.97 -0.65
N LEU A 136 -10.83 -1.90 -1.99
CA LEU A 136 -9.64 -1.42 -2.71
C LEU A 136 -9.89 -0.17 -3.57
N VAL A 137 -11.16 0.21 -3.75
CA VAL A 137 -11.55 1.43 -4.44
C VAL A 137 -12.28 2.33 -3.45
N PRO A 138 -11.66 3.43 -3.00
CA PRO A 138 -12.28 4.28 -2.00
C PRO A 138 -13.49 5.04 -2.59
N LEU A 139 -14.59 5.10 -1.85
CA LEU A 139 -15.74 5.92 -2.19
C LEU A 139 -15.45 7.40 -1.87
N LEU A 140 -14.79 8.07 -2.79
CA LEU A 140 -14.44 9.49 -2.66
C LEU A 140 -15.58 10.43 -3.10
N THR A 141 -16.60 9.91 -3.76
CA THR A 141 -17.70 10.68 -4.33
C THR A 141 -18.81 11.01 -3.33
N CYS A 142 -18.82 10.42 -2.15
CA CYS A 142 -19.78 10.73 -1.10
C CYS A 142 -19.63 12.18 -0.63
N GLN A 143 -20.71 12.96 -0.65
CA GLN A 143 -20.67 14.36 -0.21
C GLN A 143 -20.49 14.50 1.30
N ASP A 144 -21.13 13.64 2.06
CA ASP A 144 -20.96 13.58 3.52
C ASP A 144 -19.54 13.08 3.87
N GLY A 145 -19.00 13.63 4.96
CA GLY A 145 -17.59 13.41 5.35
C GLY A 145 -16.62 14.40 4.70
N TRP A 146 -17.16 15.44 4.03
CA TRP A 146 -16.40 16.55 3.46
C TRP A 146 -16.77 17.90 4.09
N GLU A 147 -17.54 17.89 5.16
CA GLU A 147 -18.04 19.07 5.86
C GLU A 147 -16.89 19.98 6.33
N ASP A 148 -15.79 19.40 6.75
CA ASP A 148 -14.57 20.10 7.15
C ASP A 148 -13.90 20.81 5.97
N VAL A 149 -13.94 20.21 4.78
CA VAL A 149 -13.40 20.78 3.55
C VAL A 149 -14.31 21.89 3.04
N VAL A 150 -15.62 21.66 3.04
CA VAL A 150 -16.63 22.66 2.69
C VAL A 150 -16.48 23.90 3.56
N ALA A 151 -16.34 23.73 4.87
CA ALA A 151 -16.14 24.83 5.80
C ALA A 151 -14.78 25.55 5.58
N ARG A 152 -13.69 24.78 5.43
CA ARG A 152 -12.33 25.34 5.25
C ARG A 152 -12.20 26.19 4.01
N PHE A 153 -12.81 25.78 2.90
CA PHE A 153 -12.69 26.47 1.61
C PHE A 153 -13.92 27.27 1.24
N ASN A 154 -14.88 27.43 2.17
CA ASN A 154 -16.13 28.16 1.96
C ASN A 154 -16.85 27.72 0.65
N LEU A 155 -16.93 26.41 0.44
CA LEU A 155 -17.56 25.84 -0.75
C LEU A 155 -19.08 25.83 -0.60
N SER A 156 -19.81 26.20 -1.65
CA SER A 156 -21.22 25.85 -1.77
C SER A 156 -21.35 24.34 -1.90
N SER A 157 -22.40 23.73 -1.30
CA SER A 157 -22.67 22.29 -1.43
C SER A 157 -22.70 21.92 -2.91
N THR A 158 -21.75 21.12 -3.36
CA THR A 158 -21.56 20.82 -4.77
C THR A 158 -21.67 19.35 -5.06
N VAL A 159 -22.11 19.01 -6.26
CA VAL A 159 -22.26 17.62 -6.71
C VAL A 159 -20.90 16.90 -6.81
N ASP A 160 -19.79 17.64 -6.90
CA ASP A 160 -18.43 17.09 -7.00
C ASP A 160 -17.49 17.78 -6.00
N VAL A 161 -17.62 17.41 -4.73
CA VAL A 161 -16.82 18.00 -3.63
C VAL A 161 -15.33 17.76 -3.83
N GLN A 162 -14.94 16.57 -4.31
CA GLN A 162 -13.54 16.23 -4.53
C GLN A 162 -12.88 17.17 -5.55
N LYS A 163 -13.53 17.37 -6.71
CA LYS A 163 -13.04 18.27 -7.76
C LYS A 163 -13.03 19.70 -7.29
N THR A 164 -14.08 20.11 -6.59
CA THR A 164 -14.20 21.48 -6.04
C THR A 164 -13.13 21.73 -4.98
N ALA A 165 -12.85 20.76 -4.11
CA ALA A 165 -11.76 20.84 -3.13
C ALA A 165 -10.39 20.98 -3.82
N LEU A 166 -10.12 20.20 -4.87
CA LEU A 166 -8.89 20.33 -5.64
C LEU A 166 -8.75 21.73 -6.26
N VAL A 167 -9.81 22.26 -6.87
CA VAL A 167 -9.81 23.61 -7.45
C VAL A 167 -9.59 24.66 -6.37
N ALA A 168 -10.26 24.55 -5.22
CA ALA A 168 -10.08 25.48 -4.10
C ALA A 168 -8.64 25.46 -3.55
N MET A 169 -8.04 24.28 -3.42
CA MET A 169 -6.63 24.15 -3.04
C MET A 169 -5.70 24.78 -4.09
N MET A 170 -5.96 24.56 -5.37
CA MET A 170 -5.20 25.17 -6.46
C MET A 170 -5.30 26.71 -6.42
N MET A 171 -6.45 27.26 -6.13
CA MET A 171 -6.65 28.71 -6.04
C MET A 171 -5.97 29.34 -4.82
N THR A 172 -5.87 28.62 -3.72
CA THR A 172 -5.44 29.18 -2.43
C THR A 172 -4.03 28.74 -2.00
N GLN A 173 -3.56 27.61 -2.48
CA GLN A 173 -2.32 26.96 -2.03
C GLN A 173 -1.38 26.58 -3.17
N TRP A 174 -1.65 27.06 -4.41
CA TRP A 174 -0.77 26.77 -5.55
C TRP A 174 0.62 27.34 -5.29
N PRO A 175 1.68 26.52 -5.43
CA PRO A 175 3.03 26.98 -5.09
C PRO A 175 3.48 28.13 -5.98
N ALA A 176 4.00 29.21 -5.38
CA ALA A 176 4.51 30.36 -6.11
C ALA A 176 5.62 29.98 -7.12
N ALA A 177 6.44 28.98 -6.78
CA ALA A 177 7.45 28.43 -7.69
C ALA A 177 6.86 27.74 -8.94
N CYS A 178 5.57 27.45 -8.94
CA CYS A 178 4.82 26.85 -10.05
C CYS A 178 3.95 27.89 -10.80
N SER A 179 4.10 29.18 -10.56
CA SER A 179 3.24 30.25 -11.11
C SER A 179 3.14 30.29 -12.64
N THR A 180 4.15 29.77 -13.34
CA THR A 180 4.17 29.66 -14.82
C THR A 180 3.61 28.33 -15.35
N VAL A 181 3.16 27.46 -14.47
CA VAL A 181 2.58 26.13 -14.81
C VAL A 181 1.07 26.19 -14.64
N ASN A 182 0.34 25.69 -15.62
CA ASN A 182 -1.11 25.53 -15.49
C ASN A 182 -1.42 24.50 -14.37
N PRO A 183 -2.11 24.92 -13.28
CA PRO A 183 -2.47 24.00 -12.20
C PRO A 183 -3.22 22.74 -12.65
N GLY A 184 -4.05 22.83 -13.71
CA GLY A 184 -4.77 21.71 -14.28
C GLY A 184 -3.88 20.59 -14.84
N LEU A 185 -2.57 20.85 -15.01
CA LEU A 185 -1.59 19.86 -15.46
C LEU A 185 -0.81 19.19 -14.32
N ILE A 186 -1.19 19.41 -13.06
CA ILE A 186 -0.42 18.92 -11.91
C ILE A 186 -0.23 17.40 -11.95
N ASP A 187 -1.27 16.63 -12.25
CA ASP A 187 -1.15 15.17 -12.37
C ASP A 187 -0.22 14.78 -13.52
N ALA A 188 -0.30 15.48 -14.65
CA ALA A 188 0.55 15.24 -15.80
C ALA A 188 2.04 15.50 -15.49
N ILE A 189 2.38 16.67 -14.95
CA ILE A 189 3.77 17.00 -14.68
C ILE A 189 4.40 16.12 -13.59
N VAL A 190 3.63 15.69 -12.59
CA VAL A 190 4.13 14.82 -11.52
C VAL A 190 4.24 13.36 -11.96
N SER A 191 3.23 12.83 -12.66
CA SER A 191 3.25 11.42 -13.07
C SER A 191 4.13 11.15 -14.29
N GLU A 192 4.31 12.12 -15.18
CA GLU A 192 5.15 11.97 -16.37
C GLU A 192 6.64 12.31 -16.14
N LEU A 193 6.96 13.03 -15.06
CA LEU A 193 8.34 13.41 -14.70
C LEU A 193 9.33 12.23 -14.68
N PRO A 194 8.99 11.02 -14.18
CA PRO A 194 9.92 9.90 -14.18
C PRO A 194 10.25 9.36 -15.56
N ASN A 195 9.42 9.67 -16.58
CA ASN A 195 9.61 9.15 -17.93
C ASN A 195 10.66 9.93 -18.70
N LYS A 196 11.86 9.35 -18.81
CA LYS A 196 13.01 9.99 -19.50
C LYS A 196 12.81 10.22 -20.99
N LYS A 197 11.80 9.62 -21.62
CA LYS A 197 11.47 9.83 -23.04
C LYS A 197 10.66 11.11 -23.27
N ILE A 198 10.05 11.67 -22.21
CA ILE A 198 9.29 12.91 -22.28
C ILE A 198 10.24 14.07 -22.01
N ASN A 199 10.40 14.93 -22.99
CA ASN A 199 11.21 16.16 -22.86
C ASN A 199 10.38 17.27 -22.21
N MET A 200 10.22 17.17 -20.89
CA MET A 200 9.42 18.12 -20.12
C MET A 200 10.09 19.50 -20.08
N PRO A 201 9.33 20.61 -20.31
CA PRO A 201 9.85 21.97 -20.17
C PRO A 201 10.50 22.22 -18.81
N ALA A 202 11.55 23.03 -18.77
CA ALA A 202 12.35 23.27 -17.57
C ALA A 202 11.53 23.81 -16.39
N ASN A 203 10.57 24.73 -16.63
CA ASN A 203 9.69 25.26 -15.61
C ASN A 203 8.71 24.19 -15.08
N TYR A 204 8.23 23.28 -15.95
CA TYR A 204 7.38 22.16 -15.52
C TYR A 204 8.18 21.17 -14.69
N LYS A 205 9.41 20.87 -15.11
CA LYS A 205 10.31 19.98 -14.38
C LYS A 205 10.63 20.53 -13.00
N ALA A 206 11.02 21.81 -12.88
CA ALA A 206 11.31 22.47 -11.62
C ALA A 206 10.09 22.48 -10.66
N CYS A 207 8.89 22.72 -11.19
CA CYS A 207 7.65 22.63 -10.43
C CYS A 207 7.40 21.19 -9.95
N ALA A 208 7.53 20.20 -10.84
CA ALA A 208 7.22 18.80 -10.56
C ALA A 208 8.21 18.12 -9.59
N GLU A 209 9.50 18.55 -9.56
CA GLU A 209 10.53 17.94 -8.72
C GLU A 209 10.35 18.21 -7.22
N GLY A 210 9.69 19.27 -6.82
CA GLY A 210 9.47 19.66 -5.43
C GLY A 210 8.05 20.14 -5.16
N PRO A 211 7.72 21.42 -5.45
CA PRO A 211 6.49 22.07 -4.96
C PRO A 211 5.19 21.34 -5.36
N ALA A 212 5.12 20.82 -6.58
CA ALA A 212 3.94 20.10 -7.04
C ALA A 212 3.75 18.73 -6.32
N LYS A 213 4.86 18.07 -5.96
CA LYS A 213 4.79 16.83 -5.18
C LYS A 213 4.26 17.07 -3.78
N GLU A 214 4.70 18.13 -3.13
CA GLU A 214 4.21 18.52 -1.80
C GLU A 214 2.74 18.90 -1.84
N PHE A 215 2.33 19.66 -2.87
CA PHE A 215 0.92 19.97 -3.08
C PHE A 215 0.08 18.70 -3.30
N MET A 216 0.54 17.78 -4.15
CA MET A 216 -0.13 16.51 -4.39
C MET A 216 -0.20 15.66 -3.12
N TYR A 217 0.82 15.66 -2.27
CA TYR A 217 0.78 14.98 -0.99
C TYR A 217 -0.36 15.50 -0.12
N LYS A 218 -0.45 16.82 0.07
CA LYS A 218 -1.54 17.45 0.84
C LYS A 218 -2.91 17.16 0.26
N TYR A 219 -3.02 17.11 -1.07
CA TYR A 219 -4.28 16.75 -1.72
C TYR A 219 -4.64 15.27 -1.48
N ILE A 220 -3.69 14.35 -1.56
CA ILE A 220 -3.93 12.93 -1.23
C ILE A 220 -4.24 12.75 0.26
N GLU A 221 -3.59 13.47 1.16
CA GLU A 221 -3.97 13.50 2.59
C GLU A 221 -5.42 13.92 2.79
N LEU A 222 -5.83 14.99 2.09
CA LEU A 222 -7.21 15.47 2.11
C LEU A 222 -8.17 14.37 1.66
N LEU A 223 -7.90 13.72 0.53
CA LEU A 223 -8.72 12.62 0.01
C LEU A 223 -8.77 11.43 0.97
N ALA A 224 -7.65 11.10 1.58
CA ALA A 224 -7.52 9.99 2.51
C ALA A 224 -8.19 10.26 3.87
N GLY A 225 -8.43 11.53 4.21
CA GLY A 225 -8.80 11.92 5.58
C GLY A 225 -7.67 11.65 6.57
N ALA A 226 -6.42 11.82 6.16
CA ALA A 226 -5.23 11.48 6.93
C ALA A 226 -4.41 12.73 7.28
N GLY A 227 -3.38 12.57 8.12
CA GLY A 227 -2.41 13.63 8.46
C GLY A 227 -3.09 14.91 8.99
N ASP A 228 -2.66 16.05 8.47
CA ASP A 228 -3.19 17.37 8.82
C ASP A 228 -4.67 17.56 8.38
N HIS A 229 -5.15 16.68 7.52
CA HIS A 229 -6.51 16.66 6.99
C HIS A 229 -7.34 15.50 7.58
N TYR A 230 -6.97 15.02 8.78
CA TYR A 230 -7.66 13.90 9.43
C TYR A 230 -9.17 14.15 9.52
N ASN A 231 -9.91 13.16 9.03
CA ASN A 231 -11.36 13.09 9.17
C ASN A 231 -11.76 11.62 9.33
N GLU A 232 -12.33 11.29 10.48
CA GLU A 232 -12.66 9.92 10.86
C GLU A 232 -13.59 9.23 9.86
N LYS A 233 -14.60 9.92 9.35
CA LYS A 233 -15.57 9.36 8.41
C LYS A 233 -14.93 9.06 7.06
N ARG A 234 -14.09 9.99 6.56
CA ARG A 234 -13.34 9.79 5.31
C ARG A 234 -12.35 8.64 5.40
N ILE A 235 -11.50 8.62 6.43
CA ILE A 235 -10.48 7.58 6.55
C ILE A 235 -11.09 6.19 6.71
N LYS A 236 -12.22 6.07 7.43
CA LYS A 236 -12.99 4.83 7.54
C LYS A 236 -13.53 4.38 6.19
N ARG A 237 -14.02 5.28 5.35
CA ARG A 237 -14.48 4.96 3.97
C ARG A 237 -13.36 4.52 3.06
N VAL A 238 -12.19 5.14 3.20
CA VAL A 238 -11.03 4.87 2.34
C VAL A 238 -10.32 3.56 2.71
N ALA A 239 -10.16 3.27 3.98
CA ALA A 239 -9.32 2.16 4.41
C ALA A 239 -9.91 1.30 5.54
N GLY A 240 -11.07 1.64 6.08
CA GLY A 240 -11.62 0.94 7.24
C GLY A 240 -11.96 -0.54 6.97
N LEU A 241 -12.51 -0.87 5.79
CA LEU A 241 -12.74 -2.27 5.39
C LEU A 241 -11.43 -3.04 5.24
N LEU A 242 -10.42 -2.42 4.62
CA LEU A 242 -9.12 -3.06 4.45
C LEU A 242 -8.39 -3.23 5.78
N THR A 243 -8.58 -2.29 6.71
CA THR A 243 -8.08 -2.43 8.08
C THR A 243 -8.72 -3.64 8.76
N THR A 244 -10.03 -3.81 8.66
CA THR A 244 -10.74 -4.99 9.20
C THR A 244 -10.21 -6.29 8.59
N GLU A 245 -10.04 -6.34 7.28
CA GLU A 245 -9.48 -7.49 6.55
C GLU A 245 -8.07 -7.83 7.06
N LEU A 246 -7.19 -6.83 7.23
CA LEU A 246 -5.84 -7.03 7.75
C LEU A 246 -5.85 -7.56 9.19
N LEU A 247 -6.65 -6.96 10.07
CA LEU A 247 -6.78 -7.40 11.46
C LEU A 247 -7.32 -8.83 11.56
N ALA A 248 -8.31 -9.18 10.74
CA ALA A 248 -8.84 -10.54 10.66
C ALA A 248 -7.78 -11.54 10.20
N ASN A 249 -6.96 -11.18 9.21
CA ASN A 249 -5.86 -12.01 8.71
C ASN A 249 -4.79 -12.24 9.78
N PHE A 250 -4.41 -11.20 10.54
CA PHE A 250 -3.46 -11.33 11.65
C PHE A 250 -3.99 -12.25 12.76
N ALA A 251 -5.25 -12.04 13.16
CA ALA A 251 -5.91 -12.86 14.18
C ALA A 251 -6.03 -14.33 13.75
N ALA A 252 -6.40 -14.59 12.49
CA ALA A 252 -6.57 -15.95 11.97
C ALA A 252 -5.30 -16.79 12.12
N VAL A 253 -4.13 -16.25 11.77
CA VAL A 253 -2.86 -16.98 11.90
C VAL A 253 -2.32 -16.99 13.33
N SER A 254 -2.65 -15.97 14.14
CA SER A 254 -2.29 -15.94 15.55
C SER A 254 -2.98 -17.02 16.37
N ASN A 255 -4.23 -17.33 16.04
CA ASN A 255 -5.04 -18.31 16.74
C ASN A 255 -4.78 -19.77 16.27
N CYS A 256 -3.93 -19.97 15.28
CA CYS A 256 -3.60 -21.29 14.78
C CYS A 256 -2.66 -22.05 15.70
N ALA A 257 -2.98 -23.32 15.93
CA ALA A 257 -2.13 -24.23 16.70
C ALA A 257 -0.89 -24.67 15.92
N THR A 258 -0.95 -24.66 14.59
CA THR A 258 0.12 -25.15 13.71
C THR A 258 0.61 -24.05 12.76
N THR A 259 1.85 -24.19 12.30
CA THR A 259 2.43 -23.36 11.25
C THR A 259 2.95 -24.26 10.13
N PRO A 260 2.50 -24.09 8.87
CA PRO A 260 1.50 -23.12 8.41
C PRO A 260 0.09 -23.37 8.95
N CYS A 261 -0.70 -22.30 9.02
CA CYS A 261 -2.08 -22.34 9.46
C CYS A 261 -2.98 -22.94 8.36
N PRO A 262 -3.65 -24.09 8.59
CA PRO A 262 -4.50 -24.70 7.58
C PRO A 262 -5.59 -23.74 7.10
N GLY A 263 -5.78 -23.67 5.78
CA GLY A 263 -6.80 -22.83 5.15
C GLY A 263 -6.50 -21.32 5.14
N GLN A 264 -5.33 -20.90 5.66
CA GLN A 264 -4.91 -19.51 5.63
C GLN A 264 -3.73 -19.32 4.67
N PRO A 265 -3.85 -18.44 3.66
CA PRO A 265 -2.72 -18.07 2.83
C PRO A 265 -1.57 -17.48 3.67
N LYS A 266 -0.34 -17.89 3.36
CA LYS A 266 0.86 -17.31 3.98
C LYS A 266 1.15 -15.91 3.45
N LEU A 267 0.80 -15.63 2.19
CA LEU A 267 1.01 -14.34 1.54
C LEU A 267 -0.29 -13.83 0.94
N ARG A 268 -0.70 -12.63 1.37
CA ARG A 268 -1.82 -11.90 0.78
C ARG A 268 -1.32 -10.61 0.16
N ILE A 269 -1.72 -10.36 -1.09
CA ILE A 269 -1.29 -9.21 -1.88
C ILE A 269 -2.54 -8.42 -2.28
N TYR A 270 -2.54 -7.12 -1.98
CA TYR A 270 -3.62 -6.20 -2.30
C TYR A 270 -3.08 -5.05 -3.14
N TYR A 271 -3.48 -4.99 -4.42
CA TYR A 271 -3.13 -3.88 -5.31
C TYR A 271 -4.22 -2.81 -5.31
N THR A 272 -3.84 -1.58 -4.97
CA THR A 272 -4.74 -0.46 -4.78
C THR A 272 -4.09 0.87 -5.19
N HIS A 273 -4.53 1.98 -4.60
CA HIS A 273 -4.18 3.35 -4.95
C HIS A 273 -3.41 4.06 -3.83
N ASP A 274 -2.80 5.21 -4.14
CA ASP A 274 -2.06 6.05 -3.20
C ASP A 274 -2.89 6.46 -1.98
N VAL A 275 -4.15 6.82 -2.20
CA VAL A 275 -5.09 7.22 -1.15
C VAL A 275 -5.26 6.12 -0.09
N ASN A 276 -5.41 4.85 -0.51
CA ASN A 276 -5.53 3.73 0.43
C ASN A 276 -4.22 3.48 1.17
N VAL A 277 -3.07 3.54 0.48
CA VAL A 277 -1.76 3.35 1.12
C VAL A 277 -1.52 4.44 2.17
N LEU A 278 -1.86 5.70 1.84
CA LEU A 278 -1.69 6.82 2.76
C LEU A 278 -2.63 6.72 3.97
N ALA A 279 -3.91 6.37 3.75
CA ALA A 279 -4.87 6.17 4.82
C ALA A 279 -4.45 5.05 5.78
N LEU A 280 -4.01 3.90 5.25
CA LEU A 280 -3.47 2.81 6.07
C LEU A 280 -2.22 3.23 6.83
N SER A 281 -1.33 4.02 6.20
CA SER A 281 -0.14 4.52 6.88
C SER A 281 -0.49 5.39 8.08
N HIS A 282 -1.54 6.19 7.98
CA HIS A 282 -2.07 6.96 9.11
C HIS A 282 -2.67 6.02 10.18
N ILE A 283 -3.53 5.09 9.79
CA ILE A 283 -4.19 4.14 10.72
C ILE A 283 -3.17 3.32 11.51
N PHE A 284 -2.12 2.87 10.84
CA PHE A 284 -1.06 2.07 11.47
C PHE A 284 0.09 2.91 12.04
N GLY A 285 -0.04 4.25 12.07
CA GLY A 285 0.91 5.17 12.70
C GLY A 285 2.29 5.25 12.02
N VAL A 286 2.36 5.04 10.71
CA VAL A 286 3.60 5.07 9.91
C VAL A 286 3.59 6.15 8.81
N LEU A 287 2.68 7.13 8.93
CA LEU A 287 2.48 8.18 7.92
C LEU A 287 3.71 9.06 7.72
N ASP A 288 4.41 9.41 8.79
CA ASP A 288 5.61 10.23 8.80
C ASP A 288 6.75 9.66 7.94
N ARG A 289 6.73 8.36 7.68
CA ARG A 289 7.71 7.68 6.84
C ARG A 289 7.66 8.09 5.36
N PHE A 290 6.58 8.76 4.92
CA PHE A 290 6.51 9.35 3.58
C PHE A 290 7.17 10.74 3.50
N ASN A 291 7.61 11.32 4.62
CA ASN A 291 8.30 12.62 4.66
C ASN A 291 7.55 13.73 3.89
N GLY A 292 6.22 13.77 3.99
CA GLY A 292 5.40 14.77 3.31
C GLY A 292 5.36 14.62 1.77
N VAL A 293 5.62 13.43 1.26
CA VAL A 293 5.57 13.14 -0.19
C VAL A 293 4.54 12.04 -0.45
N THR A 294 3.74 12.21 -1.50
CA THR A 294 2.79 11.17 -1.95
C THR A 294 3.50 9.81 -2.07
N PRO A 295 2.89 8.71 -1.55
CA PRO A 295 3.45 7.39 -1.76
C PRO A 295 3.86 7.19 -3.21
N ALA A 296 5.12 6.89 -3.48
CA ALA A 296 5.62 6.71 -4.84
C ALA A 296 4.86 5.58 -5.56
N PHE A 297 4.88 5.57 -6.88
CA PHE A 297 4.40 4.42 -7.64
C PHE A 297 5.09 3.14 -7.15
N SER A 298 4.35 2.06 -7.05
CA SER A 298 4.80 0.79 -6.46
C SER A 298 5.21 0.88 -4.98
N SER A 299 4.77 1.88 -4.23
CA SER A 299 4.92 1.87 -2.76
C SER A 299 4.13 0.73 -2.15
N ALA A 300 4.72 0.10 -1.13
CA ALA A 300 4.11 -1.00 -0.41
C ALA A 300 4.18 -0.80 1.10
N LEU A 301 3.10 -1.19 1.79
CA LEU A 301 3.08 -1.50 3.20
C LEU A 301 3.09 -3.01 3.35
N VAL A 302 4.03 -3.52 4.13
CA VAL A 302 4.21 -4.95 4.35
C VAL A 302 4.03 -5.25 5.83
N PHE A 303 3.07 -6.10 6.14
CA PHE A 303 2.73 -6.52 7.50
C PHE A 303 3.13 -7.96 7.67
N GLU A 304 4.20 -8.22 8.41
CA GLU A 304 4.63 -9.56 8.81
C GLU A 304 4.01 -9.90 10.17
N THR A 305 3.10 -10.87 10.19
CA THR A 305 2.63 -11.45 11.46
C THR A 305 3.64 -12.50 11.88
N ARG A 306 4.21 -12.30 13.06
CA ARG A 306 5.30 -13.13 13.58
C ARG A 306 4.97 -13.61 14.99
N ARG A 307 5.67 -14.65 15.45
CA ARG A 307 5.54 -15.20 16.80
C ARG A 307 6.91 -15.45 17.41
N ASN A 308 7.09 -15.01 18.63
CA ASN A 308 8.26 -15.29 19.45
C ASN A 308 7.85 -15.80 20.86
N ALA A 309 8.79 -15.85 21.80
CA ALA A 309 8.52 -16.26 23.19
C ALA A 309 7.48 -15.37 23.91
N ASN A 310 7.36 -14.10 23.50
CA ASN A 310 6.44 -13.14 24.13
C ASN A 310 5.04 -13.16 23.48
N GLY A 311 4.82 -13.95 22.42
CA GLY A 311 3.55 -14.07 21.72
C GLY A 311 3.57 -13.62 20.27
N THR A 312 2.39 -13.35 19.74
CA THR A 312 2.22 -12.88 18.35
C THR A 312 2.33 -11.36 18.27
N TYR A 313 3.06 -10.88 17.28
CA TYR A 313 3.26 -9.47 17.01
C TYR A 313 3.21 -9.18 15.49
N VAL A 314 3.03 -7.92 15.12
CA VAL A 314 3.00 -7.48 13.73
C VAL A 314 4.18 -6.55 13.48
N LYS A 315 5.04 -6.92 12.55
CA LYS A 315 6.13 -6.08 12.08
C LYS A 315 5.73 -5.39 10.79
N ILE A 316 5.89 -4.07 10.74
CA ILE A 316 5.46 -3.27 9.60
C ILE A 316 6.71 -2.76 8.87
N PHE A 317 6.78 -3.04 7.57
CA PHE A 317 7.80 -2.47 6.69
C PHE A 317 7.14 -1.56 5.66
N GLN A 318 7.84 -0.51 5.33
CA GLN A 318 7.52 0.36 4.21
C GLN A 318 8.55 0.18 3.10
N LYS A 319 8.08 0.11 1.86
CA LYS A 319 8.90 0.17 0.66
C LYS A 319 8.35 1.31 -0.21
N ASN A 320 9.00 2.48 -0.18
CA ASN A 320 8.50 3.67 -0.87
C ASN A 320 8.97 3.73 -2.32
N GLY A 321 8.31 2.95 -3.19
CA GLY A 321 8.64 2.76 -4.59
C GLY A 321 9.52 1.52 -4.84
N GLN A 322 9.67 1.19 -6.12
CA GLN A 322 10.34 -0.05 -6.52
C GLN A 322 11.81 -0.11 -6.07
N LYS A 323 12.54 1.00 -6.18
CA LYS A 323 13.99 1.06 -5.87
C LYS A 323 14.31 1.20 -4.39
N ALA A 324 13.30 1.47 -3.56
CA ALA A 324 13.52 1.61 -2.13
C ALA A 324 13.71 0.25 -1.45
N ASP A 325 14.49 0.22 -0.39
CA ASP A 325 14.60 -0.95 0.49
C ASP A 325 13.34 -1.14 1.35
N PHE A 326 13.23 -2.31 1.96
CA PHE A 326 12.24 -2.56 3.00
C PHE A 326 12.70 -1.88 4.28
N VAL A 327 12.10 -0.76 4.61
CA VAL A 327 12.40 -0.02 5.84
C VAL A 327 11.49 -0.52 6.94
N ASP A 328 12.09 -1.03 8.02
CA ASP A 328 11.36 -1.34 9.26
C ASP A 328 10.86 -0.03 9.86
N THR A 329 9.58 0.08 10.07
CA THR A 329 8.99 1.33 10.58
C THR A 329 9.23 1.53 12.07
N ASN A 330 9.58 0.46 12.81
CA ASN A 330 9.84 0.48 14.27
C ASN A 330 8.77 1.25 15.06
N ASN A 331 7.54 1.20 14.61
CA ASN A 331 6.47 2.03 15.13
C ASN A 331 6.02 1.63 16.54
N CYS A 332 6.40 0.44 16.96
CA CYS A 332 6.28 -0.01 18.33
C CYS A 332 7.71 -0.33 18.79
N ALA A 333 8.15 0.29 19.88
CA ALA A 333 9.50 0.21 20.43
C ALA A 333 9.94 -1.21 20.77
N SER A 334 10.15 -2.07 19.86
CA SER A 334 10.64 -3.42 19.78
C SER A 334 9.63 -4.47 19.29
N ASP A 335 8.40 -4.54 19.75
CA ASP A 335 7.45 -5.58 19.32
C ASP A 335 6.01 -5.07 19.44
N CYS A 336 5.39 -4.69 18.32
CA CYS A 336 3.95 -4.40 18.28
C CYS A 336 3.17 -5.69 18.56
N SER A 337 2.86 -5.99 19.81
CA SER A 337 1.97 -7.12 20.10
C SER A 337 0.70 -6.99 19.26
N LEU A 338 0.16 -8.11 18.80
CA LEU A 338 -1.09 -8.10 18.03
C LEU A 338 -2.21 -7.37 18.80
N ALA A 339 -2.24 -7.49 20.11
CA ALA A 339 -3.20 -6.78 20.96
C ALA A 339 -3.05 -5.25 20.85
N THR A 340 -1.81 -4.74 20.91
CA THR A 340 -1.52 -3.31 20.80
C THR A 340 -1.90 -2.77 19.42
N VAL A 341 -1.53 -3.49 18.35
CA VAL A 341 -1.88 -3.10 16.97
C VAL A 341 -3.40 -3.09 16.81
N THR A 342 -4.09 -4.13 17.30
CA THR A 342 -5.56 -4.22 17.22
C THR A 342 -6.22 -3.08 17.99
N ALA A 343 -5.81 -2.80 19.21
CA ALA A 343 -6.38 -1.72 20.03
C ALA A 343 -6.18 -0.35 19.38
N GLY A 344 -5.01 -0.10 18.77
CA GLY A 344 -4.71 1.18 18.11
C GLY A 344 -5.46 1.40 16.80
N THR A 345 -5.79 0.34 16.07
CA THR A 345 -6.35 0.45 14.71
C THR A 345 -7.85 0.13 14.61
N SER A 346 -8.38 -0.70 15.52
CA SER A 346 -9.80 -1.11 15.52
C SER A 346 -10.82 0.06 15.58
N PRO A 347 -10.55 1.21 16.19
CA PRO A 347 -11.48 2.33 16.15
C PRO A 347 -11.77 2.85 14.74
N LEU A 348 -10.82 2.64 13.80
CA LEU A 348 -10.95 3.06 12.40
C LEU A 348 -11.32 1.90 11.45
N ALA A 349 -11.44 0.68 11.97
CA ALA A 349 -11.94 -0.48 11.23
C ALA A 349 -13.47 -0.44 11.11
N ILE A 350 -14.01 -0.93 9.98
CA ILE A 350 -15.45 -1.05 9.75
C ILE A 350 -15.77 -2.43 9.15
N THR A 351 -16.94 -2.97 9.47
CA THR A 351 -17.37 -4.30 8.97
C THR A 351 -18.24 -4.22 7.71
N SER A 352 -18.74 -3.05 7.38
CA SER A 352 -19.51 -2.79 6.16
C SER A 352 -19.17 -1.40 5.64
N GLN A 353 -19.31 -1.22 4.32
CA GLN A 353 -19.10 0.09 3.68
C GLN A 353 -20.05 1.12 4.30
N ILE A 354 -19.53 2.29 4.69
CA ILE A 354 -20.34 3.42 5.15
C ILE A 354 -21.07 3.98 3.92
N PRO A 355 -22.40 3.92 3.87
CA PRO A 355 -23.13 4.45 2.73
C PRO A 355 -22.93 5.97 2.63
N CYS A 356 -23.12 6.51 1.42
CA CYS A 356 -23.29 7.94 1.23
C CYS A 356 -24.65 8.36 1.80
N ALA A 357 -24.67 9.42 2.60
CA ALA A 357 -25.92 10.01 3.09
C ALA A 357 -26.53 10.93 2.02
#